data_35b6672172a94548fa5e0227a852427d
#
_entry.id   35b6672172a94548fa5e0227a852427d
#
_cell.length_a   1.000
_cell.length_b   1.000
_cell.length_c   1.000
_cell.angle_alpha   90.00
_cell.angle_beta   90.00
_cell.angle_gamma   90.00
#
_symmetry.space_group_name_H-M   'P 1'
#
loop_
_entity.id
_entity.type
_entity.pdbx_description
1 polymer ?
#
loop_
_entity_poly.entity_id
_entity_poly.type
_entity_poly.pdbx_seq_one_letter_code
_entity_poly.pdbx_strand_id
1 'polypeptide(L)'
;MMKKLQEMQQKVEETKVRLDTITVEGTASNGKVTLIMTGNRKVNSISINEKLGGFDREELEDLLIIATNDALEKAESVNELEMKAASAGMIPGM
;
A
#
# COMPACT_ATOMS: atom_id res chain seq x y z
N MET A 1 -22.92 24.61 -2.91
CA MET A 1 -22.18 23.76 -3.84
C MET A 1 -20.67 23.76 -3.59
N MET A 2 -20.07 24.90 -3.42
CA MET A 2 -18.63 24.99 -3.11
C MET A 2 -18.26 24.34 -1.77
N LYS A 3 -19.16 24.41 -0.81
CA LYS A 3 -18.96 23.82 0.51
C LYS A 3 -18.82 22.30 0.46
N LYS A 4 -19.64 21.64 -0.36
CA LYS A 4 -19.58 20.18 -0.53
C LYS A 4 -18.28 19.74 -1.21
N LEU A 5 -17.80 20.50 -2.19
CA LEU A 5 -16.52 20.23 -2.85
C LEU A 5 -15.36 20.36 -1.89
N GLN A 6 -15.39 21.38 -1.03
CA GLN A 6 -14.35 21.58 -0.03
C GLN A 6 -14.34 20.45 0.99
N GLU A 7 -15.51 20.00 1.43
CA GLU A 7 -15.63 18.88 2.35
C GLU A 7 -15.11 17.59 1.74
N MET A 8 -15.40 17.36 0.45
CA MET A 8 -14.90 16.21 -0.28
C MET A 8 -13.38 16.24 -0.39
N GLN A 9 -12.82 17.38 -0.74
CA GLN A 9 -11.36 17.56 -0.83
C GLN A 9 -10.71 17.35 0.52
N GLN A 10 -11.31 17.85 1.58
CA GLN A 10 -10.80 17.68 2.93
C GLN A 10 -10.81 16.21 3.34
N LYS A 11 -11.88 15.49 3.04
CA LYS A 11 -11.94 14.05 3.35
C LYS A 11 -10.93 13.23 2.55
N VAL A 12 -10.72 13.59 1.30
CA VAL A 12 -9.71 12.94 0.46
C VAL A 12 -8.31 13.19 1.04
N GLU A 13 -8.03 14.43 1.46
CA GLU A 13 -6.74 14.77 2.07
C GLU A 13 -6.52 14.03 3.39
N GLU A 14 -7.54 13.99 4.24
CA GLU A 14 -7.48 13.24 5.50
C GLU A 14 -7.25 11.75 5.25
N THR A 15 -7.89 11.20 4.23
CA THR A 15 -7.73 9.81 3.86
C THR A 15 -6.31 9.52 3.37
N LYS A 16 -5.73 10.42 2.59
CA LYS A 16 -4.33 10.29 2.13
C LYS A 16 -3.36 10.29 3.31
N VAL A 17 -3.58 11.19 4.28
CA VAL A 17 -2.76 11.24 5.48
C VAL A 17 -2.89 9.94 6.28
N ARG A 18 -4.10 9.44 6.41
CA ARG A 18 -4.38 8.19 7.09
C ARG A 18 -3.71 7.00 6.38
N LEU A 19 -3.77 6.98 5.06
CA LEU A 19 -3.14 5.92 4.26
C LEU A 19 -1.62 5.87 4.45
N ASP A 20 -0.98 6.99 4.74
CA ASP A 20 0.45 7.01 5.05
C ASP A 20 0.77 6.25 6.34
N THR A 21 -0.20 6.09 7.24
CA THR A 21 -0.03 5.37 8.50
C THR A 21 -0.42 3.89 8.40
N ILE A 22 -1.08 3.50 7.33
CA ILE A 22 -1.48 2.12 7.10
C ILE A 22 -0.40 1.44 6.27
N THR A 23 0.09 0.30 6.73
CA THR A 23 1.11 -0.44 6.01
C THR A 23 0.63 -1.82 5.60
N VAL A 24 1.16 -2.30 4.49
CA VAL A 24 0.94 -3.64 3.99
C VAL A 24 2.28 -4.31 3.78
N GLU A 25 2.27 -5.64 3.78
CA GLU A 25 3.49 -6.42 3.64
C GLU A 25 3.44 -7.25 2.37
N GLY A 26 4.46 -7.09 1.54
CA GLY A 26 4.66 -7.94 0.37
C GLY A 26 5.82 -8.90 0.64
N THR A 27 5.66 -10.15 0.26
CA THR A 27 6.67 -11.18 0.50
C THR A 27 6.98 -11.97 -0.75
N ALA A 28 8.18 -12.54 -0.77
CA ALA A 28 8.60 -13.46 -1.80
C ALA A 28 9.34 -14.63 -1.15
N SER A 29 9.14 -15.84 -1.68
CA SER A 29 9.82 -17.06 -1.24
C SER A 29 9.73 -17.29 0.27
N ASN A 30 8.51 -17.30 0.80
CA ASN A 30 8.25 -17.59 2.21
C ASN A 30 9.00 -16.65 3.18
N GLY A 31 9.06 -15.37 2.82
CA GLY A 31 9.67 -14.38 3.67
C GLY A 31 11.15 -14.15 3.47
N LYS A 32 11.75 -14.72 2.44
CA LYS A 32 13.16 -14.44 2.09
C LYS A 32 13.34 -12.96 1.79
N VAL A 33 12.37 -12.35 1.13
CA VAL A 33 12.32 -10.92 0.90
C VAL A 33 10.96 -10.43 1.40
N THR A 34 10.98 -9.39 2.22
CA THR A 34 9.77 -8.75 2.75
C THR A 34 9.86 -7.25 2.49
N LEU A 35 8.78 -6.69 1.97
CA LEU A 35 8.72 -5.28 1.65
C LEU A 35 7.51 -4.68 2.36
N ILE A 36 7.72 -3.59 3.07
CA ILE A 36 6.64 -2.86 3.74
C ILE A 36 6.30 -1.63 2.92
N MET A 37 5.03 -1.47 2.60
CA MET A 37 4.54 -0.38 1.77
C MET A 37 3.38 0.32 2.47
N THR A 38 3.26 1.63 2.28
CA THR A 38 2.10 2.38 2.80
C THR A 38 0.89 2.18 1.88
N GLY A 39 -0.29 2.52 2.39
CA GLY A 39 -1.51 2.52 1.59
C GLY A 39 -1.46 3.51 0.42
N ASN A 40 -0.52 4.44 0.42
CA ASN A 40 -0.27 5.36 -0.69
C ASN A 40 0.77 4.83 -1.67
N ARG A 41 1.10 3.55 -1.59
CA ARG A 41 2.02 2.85 -2.50
C ARG A 41 3.45 3.38 -2.43
N LYS A 42 3.88 3.76 -1.24
CA LYS A 42 5.26 4.15 -0.97
C LYS A 42 5.97 3.06 -0.19
N VAL A 43 7.17 2.73 -0.60
CA VAL A 43 7.98 1.72 0.08
C VAL A 43 8.53 2.31 1.39
N ASN A 44 8.27 1.64 2.50
CA ASN A 44 8.83 2.02 3.80
C ASN A 44 10.14 1.32 4.09
N SER A 45 10.19 0.01 3.82
CA SER A 45 11.38 -0.77 4.12
C SER A 45 11.42 -2.04 3.27
N ILE A 46 12.61 -2.54 3.09
CA ILE A 46 12.84 -3.84 2.44
C ILE A 46 13.74 -4.63 3.37
N SER A 47 13.35 -5.86 3.65
CA SER A 47 14.11 -6.76 4.48
C SER A 47 14.49 -8.00 3.68
N ILE A 48 15.76 -8.33 3.67
CA ILE A 48 16.28 -9.50 2.96
C ILE A 48 16.82 -10.45 4.03
N ASN A 49 16.24 -11.64 4.11
CA ASN A 49 16.62 -12.61 5.12
C ASN A 49 17.63 -13.61 4.55
N GLU A 50 18.90 -13.31 4.73
CA GLU A 50 20.01 -14.14 4.25
C GLU A 50 20.07 -15.50 4.95
N LYS A 51 19.48 -15.62 6.13
CA LYS A 51 19.45 -16.87 6.88
C LYS A 51 18.61 -17.95 6.20
N LEU A 52 17.68 -17.54 5.33
CA LEU A 52 16.83 -18.48 4.60
C LEU A 52 17.45 -18.96 3.29
N GLY A 53 18.72 -18.61 3.06
CA GLY A 53 19.49 -19.05 1.91
C GLY A 53 20.24 -17.90 1.26
N GLY A 54 21.40 -18.19 0.71
CA GLY A 54 22.14 -17.21 -0.09
C GLY A 54 21.42 -16.94 -1.41
N PHE A 55 21.53 -15.76 -1.93
CA PHE A 55 20.94 -15.37 -3.20
C PHE A 55 22.04 -15.02 -4.19
N ASP A 56 21.87 -15.41 -5.44
CA ASP A 56 22.62 -14.75 -6.48
C ASP A 56 21.87 -13.47 -6.87
N ARG A 57 22.51 -12.64 -7.65
CA ARG A 57 21.99 -11.35 -8.04
C ARG A 57 20.65 -11.45 -8.78
N GLU A 58 20.55 -12.35 -9.75
CA GLU A 58 19.34 -12.51 -10.55
C GLU A 58 18.18 -13.01 -9.71
N GLU A 59 18.44 -13.97 -8.84
CA GLU A 59 17.43 -14.48 -7.92
C GLU A 59 16.90 -13.36 -7.02
N LEU A 60 17.78 -12.56 -6.46
CA LEU A 60 17.39 -11.44 -5.61
C LEU A 60 16.57 -10.42 -6.36
N GLU A 61 16.95 -10.09 -7.58
CA GLU A 61 16.19 -9.16 -8.41
C GLU A 61 14.77 -9.67 -8.65
N ASP A 62 14.63 -10.95 -8.98
CA ASP A 62 13.32 -11.57 -9.19
C ASP A 62 12.46 -11.56 -7.92
N LEU A 63 13.05 -11.87 -6.79
CA LEU A 63 12.36 -11.87 -5.51
C LEU A 63 11.88 -10.46 -5.12
N LEU A 64 12.67 -9.45 -5.41
CA LEU A 64 12.30 -8.06 -5.18
C LEU A 64 11.08 -7.66 -6.02
N ILE A 65 11.05 -8.10 -7.27
CA ILE A 65 9.89 -7.84 -8.15
C ILE A 65 8.64 -8.48 -7.57
N ILE A 66 8.73 -9.74 -7.17
CA ILE A 66 7.59 -10.47 -6.61
C ILE A 66 7.07 -9.81 -5.33
N ALA A 67 7.98 -9.50 -4.41
CA ALA A 67 7.61 -8.87 -3.14
C ALA A 67 6.99 -7.49 -3.35
N THR A 68 7.56 -6.71 -4.27
CA THR A 68 7.06 -5.37 -4.59
C THR A 68 5.65 -5.44 -5.19
N ASN A 69 5.43 -6.33 -6.14
CA ASN A 69 4.12 -6.48 -6.76
C ASN A 69 3.08 -7.01 -5.79
N ASP A 70 3.46 -7.91 -4.88
CA ASP A 70 2.57 -8.39 -3.84
C ASP A 70 2.14 -7.25 -2.90
N ALA A 71 3.10 -6.44 -2.46
CA ALA A 71 2.81 -5.29 -1.62
C ALA A 71 1.94 -4.26 -2.35
N LEU A 72 2.23 -4.04 -3.62
CA LEU A 72 1.49 -3.06 -4.44
C LEU A 72 0.03 -3.46 -4.59
N GLU A 73 -0.27 -4.72 -4.84
CA GLU A 73 -1.65 -5.21 -4.91
C GLU A 73 -2.40 -4.96 -3.60
N LYS A 74 -1.75 -5.26 -2.48
CA LYS A 74 -2.35 -5.05 -1.16
C LYS A 74 -2.56 -3.57 -0.87
N ALA A 75 -1.58 -2.74 -1.21
CA ALA A 75 -1.69 -1.29 -1.03
C ALA A 75 -2.81 -0.70 -1.88
N GLU A 76 -2.98 -1.17 -3.11
CA GLU A 76 -4.06 -0.73 -3.97
C GLU A 76 -5.42 -1.09 -3.41
N SER A 77 -5.57 -2.31 -2.86
CA SER A 77 -6.81 -2.75 -2.23
C SER A 77 -7.17 -1.88 -1.02
N VAL A 78 -6.19 -1.59 -0.17
CA VAL A 78 -6.39 -0.72 0.99
C VAL A 78 -6.77 0.69 0.53
N ASN A 79 -6.05 1.21 -0.46
CA ASN A 79 -6.31 2.55 -1.01
C ASN A 79 -7.74 2.66 -1.52
N GLU A 80 -8.18 1.70 -2.33
CA GLU A 80 -9.53 1.68 -2.87
C GLU A 80 -10.59 1.62 -1.79
N LEU A 81 -10.40 0.76 -0.79
CA LEU A 81 -11.35 0.63 0.31
C LEU A 81 -11.48 1.93 1.11
N GLU A 82 -10.33 2.55 1.42
CA GLU A 82 -10.33 3.79 2.19
C GLU A 82 -10.92 4.95 1.40
N MET A 83 -10.60 5.06 0.13
CA MET A 83 -11.16 6.11 -0.74
C MET A 83 -12.65 5.92 -0.95
N LYS A 84 -13.09 4.67 -1.12
CA LYS A 84 -14.50 4.34 -1.27
C LYS A 84 -15.29 4.68 -0.01
N ALA A 85 -14.73 4.37 1.16
CA ALA A 85 -15.35 4.71 2.43
C ALA A 85 -15.46 6.22 2.62
N ALA A 86 -14.43 6.96 2.21
CA ALA A 86 -14.45 8.42 2.29
C ALA A 86 -15.51 9.03 1.38
N SER A 87 -15.67 8.51 0.15
CA SER A 87 -16.67 9.02 -0.79
C SER A 87 -18.09 8.60 -0.43
N ALA A 88 -18.28 7.41 0.13
CA ALA A 88 -19.60 6.88 0.45
C ALA A 88 -20.35 7.77 1.45
N GLY A 89 -19.62 8.39 2.39
CA GLY A 89 -20.21 9.31 3.35
C GLY A 89 -20.62 10.65 2.77
N MET A 90 -20.23 10.95 1.54
CA MET A 90 -20.44 12.23 0.87
C MET A 90 -21.53 12.19 -0.20
N ILE A 91 -21.97 11.01 -0.59
CA ILE A 91 -22.96 10.85 -1.66
C ILE A 91 -24.31 10.53 -1.03
N PRO A 92 -25.31 11.44 -1.14
CA PRO A 92 -26.62 11.17 -0.57
C PRO A 92 -27.29 9.95 -1.22
N GLY A 93 -27.89 9.11 -0.40
CA GLY A 93 -28.60 7.95 -0.88
C GLY A 93 -27.78 6.70 -1.10
N MET A 94 -26.52 6.75 -0.73
CA MET A 94 -25.66 5.55 -0.78
C MET A 94 -25.38 4.98 0.59
#